data_0f068f908fabbf69c3ba0568b2471577
#
_entry.id   0f068f908fabbf69c3ba0568b2471577
#
_cell.length_a   1.000
_cell.length_b   1.000
_cell.length_c   1.000
_cell.angle_alpha   90.00
_cell.angle_beta   90.00
_cell.angle_gamma   90.00
#
_symmetry.space_group_name_H-M   'P 1'
#
loop_
_entity.id
_entity.type
_entity.pdbx_description
1 polymer ?
#
loop_
_entity_poly.entity_id
_entity_poly.type
_entity_poly.pdbx_seq_one_letter_code
_entity_poly.pdbx_strand_id
1 'polypeptide(L)'
;MSAAKVAMLGEPSAVAVVAEDRTIVGIGVVAPHRQPQGHEHWSAETAVEPSLQFVEFERAVLSATLELVPRRAPRSVWAHRSATVDALSGMGFREVRSLAYMVVDLPVDVPNGEQPVRPFEEGDRMALVDLNNAAFTGHREVGSMSEDDFLDYAGASWFDPAGIVVLEIDGAIVGFCWTKVHDNGDGEIFRIGVAPDLQGKGFGRTLLAAGFTLLAADDRVRRGSLWVDESNATAMALYTTTGMHVERRNREFEPAV
;
A
#
# COMPACT_ATOMS: atom_id res chain seq x y z
N MET A 1 -14.83 -0.16 1.52
CA MET A 1 -13.55 -0.30 0.76
C MET A 1 -13.08 1.08 0.38
N SER A 2 -11.83 1.44 0.59
CA SER A 2 -11.31 2.70 0.06
C SER A 2 -10.98 2.51 -1.44
N ALA A 3 -11.20 3.56 -2.24
CA ALA A 3 -10.88 3.53 -3.68
C ALA A 3 -9.41 3.14 -3.97
N ALA A 4 -8.49 3.47 -3.05
CA ALA A 4 -7.08 3.08 -3.15
C ALA A 4 -6.84 1.57 -3.10
N LYS A 5 -7.70 0.81 -2.40
CA LYS A 5 -7.58 -0.64 -2.28
C LYS A 5 -8.12 -1.40 -3.48
N VAL A 6 -9.17 -0.87 -4.12
CA VAL A 6 -9.67 -1.41 -5.39
C VAL A 6 -8.60 -1.26 -6.47
N ALA A 7 -7.82 -0.19 -6.45
CA ALA A 7 -6.69 0.00 -7.37
C ALA A 7 -5.54 -1.01 -7.14
N MET A 8 -5.31 -1.48 -5.90
CA MET A 8 -4.31 -2.52 -5.61
C MET A 8 -4.74 -3.91 -6.10
N LEU A 9 -6.03 -4.19 -6.15
CA LEU A 9 -6.57 -5.48 -6.62
C LEU A 9 -6.72 -5.55 -8.15
N GLY A 10 -6.54 -4.44 -8.87
CA GLY A 10 -6.93 -4.35 -10.28
C GLY A 10 -8.46 -4.27 -10.42
N GLU A 11 -8.95 -4.31 -11.67
CA GLU A 11 -10.39 -4.40 -11.89
C GLU A 11 -10.92 -5.75 -11.37
N PRO A 12 -11.99 -5.76 -10.55
CA PRO A 12 -12.53 -7.00 -10.02
C PRO A 12 -13.06 -7.86 -11.18
N SER A 13 -12.57 -9.10 -11.25
CA SER A 13 -13.04 -10.06 -12.26
C SER A 13 -14.40 -10.65 -11.92
N ALA A 14 -14.76 -10.66 -10.64
CA ALA A 14 -16.06 -11.10 -10.16
C ALA A 14 -16.38 -10.52 -8.77
N VAL A 15 -17.67 -10.37 -8.49
CA VAL A 15 -18.20 -9.84 -7.23
C VAL A 15 -19.24 -10.83 -6.68
N ALA A 16 -19.06 -11.24 -5.42
CA ALA A 16 -20.07 -11.95 -4.65
C ALA A 16 -20.89 -10.95 -3.82
N VAL A 17 -22.20 -11.11 -3.82
CA VAL A 17 -23.11 -10.32 -2.99
C VAL A 17 -23.90 -11.27 -2.11
N VAL A 18 -23.82 -11.06 -0.80
CA VAL A 18 -24.65 -11.78 0.17
C VAL A 18 -25.76 -10.85 0.63
N ALA A 19 -27.00 -11.32 0.53
CA ALA A 19 -28.17 -10.54 0.92
C ALA A 19 -29.02 -11.33 1.93
N GLU A 20 -29.57 -10.61 2.91
CA GLU A 20 -30.57 -11.10 3.85
C GLU A 20 -31.82 -10.20 3.70
N ASP A 21 -33.01 -10.79 3.56
CA ASP A 21 -34.26 -10.06 3.37
C ASP A 21 -34.21 -8.95 2.30
N ARG A 22 -33.52 -9.20 1.17
CA ARG A 22 -33.26 -8.24 0.08
C ARG A 22 -32.33 -7.09 0.44
N THR A 23 -31.71 -7.09 1.60
CA THR A 23 -30.70 -6.12 2.01
C THR A 23 -29.31 -6.71 1.76
N ILE A 24 -28.43 -5.97 1.09
CA ILE A 24 -27.05 -6.39 0.92
C ILE A 24 -26.35 -6.29 2.26
N VAL A 25 -25.90 -7.42 2.79
CA VAL A 25 -25.21 -7.51 4.09
C VAL A 25 -23.71 -7.76 3.95
N GLY A 26 -23.26 -8.17 2.77
CA GLY A 26 -21.84 -8.38 2.51
C GLY A 26 -21.51 -8.41 1.03
N ILE A 27 -20.31 -7.98 0.71
CA ILE A 27 -19.74 -7.98 -0.65
C ILE A 27 -18.36 -8.58 -0.57
N GLY A 28 -18.03 -9.46 -1.52
CA GLY A 28 -16.69 -9.95 -1.75
C GLY A 28 -16.26 -9.69 -3.18
N VAL A 29 -15.00 -9.33 -3.37
CA VAL A 29 -14.40 -9.11 -4.69
C VAL A 29 -13.21 -10.04 -4.86
N VAL A 30 -13.00 -10.50 -6.09
CA VAL A 30 -11.83 -11.28 -6.47
C VAL A 30 -11.19 -10.69 -7.71
N ALA A 31 -9.86 -10.69 -7.75
CA ALA A 31 -9.09 -10.24 -8.90
C ALA A 31 -7.86 -11.14 -9.10
N PRO A 32 -7.52 -11.49 -10.35
CA PRO A 32 -6.27 -12.16 -10.65
C PRO A 32 -5.12 -11.14 -10.65
N HIS A 33 -3.98 -11.55 -10.11
CA HIS A 33 -2.71 -10.82 -10.20
C HIS A 33 -1.70 -11.69 -10.94
N ARG A 34 -0.95 -11.10 -11.85
CA ARG A 34 0.25 -11.75 -12.40
C ARG A 34 1.42 -11.50 -11.46
N GLN A 35 1.94 -12.57 -10.89
CA GLN A 35 3.20 -12.49 -10.16
C GLN A 35 4.38 -12.30 -11.13
N PRO A 36 5.51 -11.69 -10.69
CA PRO A 36 6.71 -11.51 -11.54
C PRO A 36 7.21 -12.78 -12.22
N GLN A 37 6.89 -13.94 -11.64
CA GLN A 37 7.27 -15.28 -12.16
C GLN A 37 6.26 -15.84 -13.19
N GLY A 38 5.26 -15.04 -13.61
CA GLY A 38 4.28 -15.42 -14.64
C GLY A 38 3.13 -16.30 -14.16
N HIS A 39 3.06 -16.65 -12.89
CA HIS A 39 1.94 -17.40 -12.32
C HIS A 39 0.78 -16.47 -11.96
N GLU A 40 -0.44 -16.88 -12.32
CA GLU A 40 -1.65 -16.19 -11.91
C GLU A 40 -1.95 -16.50 -10.44
N HIS A 41 -2.10 -15.47 -9.62
CA HIS A 41 -2.50 -15.54 -8.22
C HIS A 41 -3.79 -14.75 -8.04
N TRP A 42 -4.76 -15.28 -7.31
CA TRP A 42 -6.03 -14.63 -7.07
C TRP A 42 -6.07 -14.01 -5.68
N SER A 43 -6.42 -12.74 -5.62
CA SER A 43 -6.67 -12.06 -4.35
C SER A 43 -8.15 -11.84 -4.14
N ALA A 44 -8.58 -12.01 -2.90
CA ALA A 44 -9.95 -11.77 -2.47
C ALA A 44 -9.98 -10.75 -1.33
N GLU A 45 -11.03 -9.94 -1.32
CA GLU A 45 -11.33 -9.01 -0.23
C GLU A 45 -12.83 -9.00 0.04
N THR A 46 -13.22 -8.84 1.31
CA THR A 46 -14.61 -8.82 1.72
C THR A 46 -14.94 -7.56 2.52
N ALA A 47 -16.19 -7.12 2.42
CA ALA A 47 -16.80 -6.12 3.27
C ALA A 47 -18.14 -6.65 3.78
N VAL A 48 -18.38 -6.53 5.07
CA VAL A 48 -19.63 -6.90 5.74
C VAL A 48 -20.21 -5.66 6.41
N GLU A 49 -21.54 -5.55 6.41
CA GLU A 49 -22.26 -4.48 7.09
C GLU A 49 -21.74 -4.31 8.53
N PRO A 50 -21.37 -3.10 8.98
CA PRO A 50 -20.75 -2.89 10.28
C PRO A 50 -21.50 -3.46 11.48
N SER A 51 -22.82 -3.49 11.43
CA SER A 51 -23.69 -4.06 12.48
C SER A 51 -23.68 -5.59 12.51
N LEU A 52 -23.21 -6.25 11.45
CA LEU A 52 -23.20 -7.70 11.25
C LEU A 52 -21.77 -8.28 11.19
N GLN A 53 -20.79 -7.62 11.75
CA GLN A 53 -19.39 -8.06 11.76
C GLN A 53 -19.16 -9.21 12.76
N PHE A 54 -19.90 -10.28 12.63
CA PHE A 54 -19.74 -11.52 13.38
C PHE A 54 -19.03 -12.57 12.52
N VAL A 55 -18.32 -13.47 13.16
CA VAL A 55 -17.51 -14.51 12.49
C VAL A 55 -18.33 -15.35 11.51
N GLU A 56 -19.58 -15.63 11.83
CA GLU A 56 -20.48 -16.42 10.97
C GLU A 56 -20.83 -15.69 9.66
N PHE A 57 -21.12 -14.38 9.73
CA PHE A 57 -21.38 -13.57 8.54
C PHE A 57 -20.13 -13.39 7.68
N GLU A 58 -18.99 -13.08 8.31
CA GLU A 58 -17.71 -13.02 7.61
C GLU A 58 -17.42 -14.34 6.90
N ARG A 59 -17.64 -15.48 7.55
CA ARG A 59 -17.46 -16.81 6.95
C ARG A 59 -18.38 -17.04 5.76
N ALA A 60 -19.62 -16.61 5.83
CA ALA A 60 -20.58 -16.76 4.73
C ALA A 60 -20.14 -15.93 3.51
N VAL A 61 -19.75 -14.67 3.72
CA VAL A 61 -19.27 -13.78 2.65
C VAL A 61 -17.96 -14.30 2.06
N LEU A 62 -17.01 -14.73 2.90
CA LEU A 62 -15.75 -15.33 2.46
C LEU A 62 -16.00 -16.61 1.63
N SER A 63 -16.89 -17.49 2.08
CA SER A 63 -17.21 -18.73 1.34
C SER A 63 -17.76 -18.42 -0.04
N ALA A 64 -18.75 -17.52 -0.13
CA ALA A 64 -19.32 -17.10 -1.42
C ALA A 64 -18.27 -16.42 -2.33
N THR A 65 -17.36 -15.62 -1.74
CA THR A 65 -16.30 -14.96 -2.49
C THR A 65 -15.27 -15.95 -3.03
N LEU A 66 -14.87 -16.92 -2.21
CA LEU A 66 -13.87 -17.92 -2.59
C LEU A 66 -14.40 -18.93 -3.64
N GLU A 67 -15.71 -19.11 -3.75
CA GLU A 67 -16.32 -19.91 -4.82
C GLU A 67 -16.10 -19.29 -6.21
N LEU A 68 -15.86 -17.98 -6.29
CA LEU A 68 -15.57 -17.28 -7.53
C LEU A 68 -14.12 -17.50 -8.01
N VAL A 69 -13.24 -17.93 -7.13
CA VAL A 69 -11.83 -18.24 -7.47
C VAL A 69 -11.73 -19.63 -8.10
N PRO A 70 -11.02 -19.81 -9.24
CA PRO A 70 -10.84 -21.13 -9.83
C PRO A 70 -10.25 -22.11 -8.80
N ARG A 71 -10.85 -23.33 -8.71
CA ARG A 71 -10.59 -24.29 -7.62
C ARG A 71 -9.12 -24.64 -7.37
N ARG A 72 -8.28 -24.58 -8.40
CA ARG A 72 -6.86 -24.94 -8.32
C ARG A 72 -5.93 -23.72 -8.37
N ALA A 73 -6.49 -22.51 -8.47
CA ALA A 73 -5.67 -21.30 -8.53
C ALA A 73 -5.07 -20.99 -7.14
N PRO A 74 -3.81 -20.59 -7.07
CA PRO A 74 -3.23 -19.99 -5.88
C PRO A 74 -4.06 -18.77 -5.49
N ARG A 75 -4.35 -18.64 -4.20
CA ARG A 75 -5.22 -17.56 -3.71
C ARG A 75 -4.79 -17.02 -2.38
N SER A 76 -5.01 -15.72 -2.18
CA SER A 76 -4.92 -15.08 -0.89
C SER A 76 -6.19 -14.28 -0.57
N VAL A 77 -6.39 -13.99 0.71
CA VAL A 77 -7.48 -13.15 1.21
C VAL A 77 -6.89 -12.04 2.07
N TRP A 78 -7.28 -10.81 1.79
CA TRP A 78 -6.91 -9.67 2.61
C TRP A 78 -7.95 -9.42 3.69
N ALA A 79 -7.49 -9.32 4.95
CA ALA A 79 -8.31 -9.07 6.13
C ALA A 79 -7.81 -7.86 6.91
N HIS A 80 -8.72 -6.97 7.29
CA HIS A 80 -8.45 -5.77 8.08
C HIS A 80 -9.31 -5.67 9.35
N ARG A 81 -10.15 -6.67 9.61
CA ARG A 81 -11.01 -6.77 10.79
C ARG A 81 -10.73 -8.08 11.54
N SER A 82 -10.87 -8.04 12.86
CA SER A 82 -10.67 -9.23 13.70
C SER A 82 -11.64 -10.36 13.35
N ALA A 83 -12.91 -10.05 13.09
CA ALA A 83 -13.91 -11.06 12.72
C ALA A 83 -13.55 -11.79 11.40
N THR A 84 -12.98 -11.06 10.41
CA THR A 84 -12.48 -11.67 9.17
C THR A 84 -11.27 -12.57 9.43
N VAL A 85 -10.35 -12.13 10.28
CA VAL A 85 -9.17 -12.91 10.71
C VAL A 85 -9.59 -14.21 11.40
N ASP A 86 -10.55 -14.12 12.33
CA ASP A 86 -11.07 -15.28 13.06
C ASP A 86 -11.79 -16.26 12.13
N ALA A 87 -12.59 -15.73 11.18
CA ALA A 87 -13.25 -16.54 10.18
C ALA A 87 -12.26 -17.30 9.29
N LEU A 88 -11.23 -16.61 8.76
CA LEU A 88 -10.19 -17.21 7.91
C LEU A 88 -9.40 -18.27 8.67
N SER A 89 -9.01 -18.00 9.91
CA SER A 89 -8.32 -18.99 10.77
C SER A 89 -9.16 -20.25 10.97
N GLY A 90 -10.48 -20.07 11.23
CA GLY A 90 -11.42 -21.19 11.36
C GLY A 90 -11.73 -21.92 10.03
N MET A 91 -11.39 -21.35 8.88
CA MET A 91 -11.50 -21.94 7.53
C MET A 91 -10.19 -22.61 7.08
N GLY A 92 -9.16 -22.66 7.93
CA GLY A 92 -7.88 -23.28 7.60
C GLY A 92 -6.95 -22.39 6.77
N PHE A 93 -7.10 -21.08 6.85
CA PHE A 93 -6.15 -20.12 6.30
C PHE A 93 -5.12 -19.72 7.37
N ARG A 94 -3.90 -19.42 6.94
CA ARG A 94 -2.83 -18.89 7.79
C ARG A 94 -2.41 -17.52 7.31
N GLU A 95 -2.06 -16.66 8.25
CA GLU A 95 -1.46 -15.36 7.93
C GLU A 95 -0.07 -15.55 7.30
N VAL A 96 0.17 -14.89 6.19
CA VAL A 96 1.45 -14.94 5.46
C VAL A 96 2.14 -13.58 5.38
N ARG A 97 1.37 -12.49 5.58
CA ARG A 97 1.88 -11.12 5.48
C ARG A 97 1.01 -10.14 6.27
N SER A 98 1.63 -9.10 6.81
CA SER A 98 0.94 -7.98 7.46
C SER A 98 1.46 -6.65 6.96
N LEU A 99 0.56 -5.80 6.48
CA LEU A 99 0.84 -4.41 6.13
C LEU A 99 0.31 -3.50 7.23
N ALA A 100 1.18 -2.68 7.81
CA ALA A 100 0.81 -1.66 8.77
C ALA A 100 0.49 -0.35 8.04
N TYR A 101 -0.67 0.23 8.33
CA TYR A 101 -0.96 1.63 8.02
C TYR A 101 -0.51 2.48 9.20
N MET A 102 0.53 3.27 8.98
CA MET A 102 1.11 4.13 10.00
C MET A 102 0.73 5.58 9.75
N VAL A 103 0.53 6.32 10.83
CA VAL A 103 0.09 7.73 10.79
C VAL A 103 0.89 8.58 11.76
N VAL A 104 0.94 9.90 11.47
CA VAL A 104 1.50 10.93 12.34
C VAL A 104 0.77 12.25 12.09
N ASP A 105 0.58 13.06 13.12
CA ASP A 105 0.06 14.42 12.97
C ASP A 105 1.12 15.33 12.35
N LEU A 106 0.70 16.23 11.45
CA LEU A 106 1.56 17.19 10.78
C LEU A 106 1.29 18.64 11.29
N PRO A 107 2.31 19.48 11.37
CA PRO A 107 3.72 19.21 11.04
C PRO A 107 4.40 18.33 12.09
N VAL A 108 5.33 17.51 11.66
CA VAL A 108 6.18 16.68 12.51
C VAL A 108 7.64 17.11 12.38
N ASP A 109 8.35 17.20 13.50
CA ASP A 109 9.77 17.52 13.50
C ASP A 109 10.58 16.23 13.24
N VAL A 110 10.99 16.06 11.99
CA VAL A 110 11.92 15.00 11.59
C VAL A 110 13.26 15.67 11.30
N PRO A 111 14.33 15.35 12.04
CA PRO A 111 15.64 15.93 11.77
C PRO A 111 16.04 15.69 10.31
N ASN A 112 16.18 16.77 9.54
CA ASN A 112 16.64 16.72 8.17
C ASN A 112 18.09 16.23 8.15
N GLY A 113 18.38 15.29 7.22
CA GLY A 113 19.76 14.95 6.91
C GLY A 113 20.46 16.11 6.16
N GLU A 114 21.78 16.05 6.13
CA GLU A 114 22.62 17.09 5.45
C GLU A 114 22.53 17.01 3.92
N GLN A 115 21.91 15.97 3.37
CA GLN A 115 21.88 15.74 1.93
C GLN A 115 20.77 16.56 1.26
N PRO A 116 21.10 17.29 0.18
CA PRO A 116 20.12 18.10 -0.53
C PRO A 116 19.10 17.20 -1.27
N VAL A 117 17.83 17.53 -1.09
CA VAL A 117 16.74 17.02 -1.95
C VAL A 117 16.32 18.16 -2.88
N ARG A 118 15.89 17.79 -4.09
CA ARG A 118 15.31 18.75 -5.04
C ARG A 118 13.95 18.27 -5.53
N PRO A 119 13.10 19.15 -6.03
CA PRO A 119 11.89 18.76 -6.74
C PRO A 119 12.21 17.81 -7.91
N PHE A 120 11.27 16.94 -8.21
CA PHE A 120 11.28 16.10 -9.40
C PHE A 120 11.11 16.98 -10.65
N GLU A 121 11.81 16.62 -11.70
CA GLU A 121 11.68 17.18 -13.03
C GLU A 121 11.28 16.08 -14.02
N GLU A 122 10.60 16.42 -15.11
CA GLU A 122 10.13 15.42 -16.09
C GLU A 122 11.28 14.56 -16.67
N GLY A 123 12.49 15.15 -16.76
CA GLY A 123 13.71 14.42 -17.17
C GLY A 123 14.15 13.31 -16.22
N ASP A 124 13.66 13.32 -14.98
CA ASP A 124 14.01 12.33 -13.95
C ASP A 124 13.18 11.05 -14.06
N ARG A 125 12.13 11.04 -14.87
CA ARG A 125 11.13 9.97 -14.92
C ARG A 125 11.72 8.58 -15.03
N MET A 126 12.59 8.36 -16.01
CA MET A 126 13.20 7.04 -16.21
C MET A 126 14.12 6.65 -15.06
N ALA A 127 14.92 7.58 -14.54
CA ALA A 127 15.76 7.32 -13.38
C ALA A 127 14.95 6.99 -12.13
N LEU A 128 13.78 7.63 -11.94
CA LEU A 128 12.87 7.33 -10.85
C LEU A 128 12.25 5.93 -11.00
N VAL A 129 11.82 5.55 -12.22
CA VAL A 129 11.29 4.21 -12.52
C VAL A 129 12.34 3.14 -12.23
N ASP A 130 13.57 3.31 -12.72
CA ASP A 130 14.66 2.37 -12.52
C ASP A 130 15.03 2.25 -11.03
N LEU A 131 15.09 3.37 -10.32
CA LEU A 131 15.35 3.40 -8.88
C LEU A 131 14.22 2.74 -8.08
N ASN A 132 12.95 2.98 -8.44
CA ASN A 132 11.82 2.28 -7.82
C ASN A 132 11.99 0.76 -7.95
N ASN A 133 12.28 0.27 -9.14
CA ASN A 133 12.42 -1.16 -9.38
C ASN A 133 13.63 -1.76 -8.63
N ALA A 134 14.72 -1.03 -8.55
CA ALA A 134 15.88 -1.45 -7.77
C ALA A 134 15.58 -1.47 -6.26
N ALA A 135 14.97 -0.40 -5.72
CA ALA A 135 14.67 -0.27 -4.29
C ALA A 135 13.64 -1.29 -3.79
N PHE A 136 12.70 -1.69 -4.66
CA PHE A 136 11.60 -2.62 -4.35
C PHE A 136 11.77 -3.99 -5.01
N THR A 137 12.99 -4.36 -5.40
CA THR A 137 13.26 -5.69 -5.99
C THR A 137 12.69 -6.80 -5.09
N GLY A 138 11.85 -7.67 -5.67
CA GLY A 138 11.18 -8.76 -4.96
C GLY A 138 9.92 -8.35 -4.18
N HIS A 139 9.56 -7.07 -4.16
CA HIS A 139 8.31 -6.64 -3.56
C HIS A 139 7.13 -6.95 -4.51
N ARG A 140 6.11 -7.64 -3.99
CA ARG A 140 5.01 -8.19 -4.82
C ARG A 140 4.19 -7.12 -5.57
N GLU A 141 4.06 -5.90 -5.02
CA GLU A 141 3.12 -4.89 -5.53
C GLU A 141 3.79 -3.69 -6.19
N VAL A 142 5.04 -3.40 -5.86
CA VAL A 142 5.69 -2.14 -6.28
C VAL A 142 7.04 -2.34 -6.96
N GLY A 143 7.52 -3.57 -7.05
CA GLY A 143 8.87 -3.89 -7.55
C GLY A 143 9.01 -4.00 -9.07
N SER A 144 7.99 -3.66 -9.86
CA SER A 144 8.02 -3.72 -11.32
C SER A 144 7.16 -2.62 -11.93
N MET A 145 7.59 -1.37 -11.80
CA MET A 145 6.96 -0.23 -12.46
C MET A 145 7.55 -0.06 -13.86
N SER A 146 6.73 0.01 -14.88
CA SER A 146 7.12 0.42 -16.24
C SER A 146 6.96 1.95 -16.41
N GLU A 147 7.47 2.47 -17.52
CA GLU A 147 7.20 3.86 -17.88
C GLU A 147 5.70 4.12 -18.09
N ASP A 148 4.98 3.19 -18.71
CA ASP A 148 3.54 3.29 -18.93
C ASP A 148 2.79 3.31 -17.58
N ASP A 149 3.20 2.50 -16.59
CA ASP A 149 2.62 2.56 -15.25
C ASP A 149 2.83 3.93 -14.59
N PHE A 150 4.02 4.53 -14.77
CA PHE A 150 4.26 5.89 -14.27
C PHE A 150 3.35 6.91 -14.96
N LEU A 151 3.18 6.81 -16.28
CA LEU A 151 2.31 7.70 -17.06
C LEU A 151 0.83 7.53 -16.66
N ASP A 152 0.39 6.32 -16.34
CA ASP A 152 -0.96 6.06 -15.81
C ASP A 152 -1.16 6.77 -14.47
N TYR A 153 -0.16 6.73 -13.57
CA TYR A 153 -0.20 7.53 -12.34
C TYR A 153 -0.22 9.03 -12.64
N ALA A 154 0.61 9.49 -13.58
CA ALA A 154 0.69 10.90 -13.97
C ALA A 154 -0.62 11.43 -14.59
N GLY A 155 -1.43 10.55 -15.20
CA GLY A 155 -2.77 10.86 -15.70
C GLY A 155 -3.86 10.87 -14.62
N ALA A 156 -3.58 10.44 -13.40
CA ALA A 156 -4.56 10.39 -12.34
C ALA A 156 -4.85 11.78 -11.76
N SER A 157 -6.12 12.03 -11.39
CA SER A 157 -6.57 13.34 -10.87
C SER A 157 -5.89 13.80 -9.58
N TRP A 158 -5.28 12.89 -8.84
CA TRP A 158 -4.55 13.18 -7.60
C TRP A 158 -3.05 13.44 -7.81
N PHE A 159 -2.53 13.20 -9.02
CA PHE A 159 -1.11 13.34 -9.29
C PHE A 159 -0.69 14.81 -9.27
N ASP A 160 0.37 15.07 -8.54
CA ASP A 160 1.05 16.36 -8.54
C ASP A 160 2.57 16.12 -8.62
N PRO A 161 3.26 16.54 -9.69
CA PRO A 161 4.70 16.38 -9.79
C PRO A 161 5.46 17.16 -8.71
N ALA A 162 4.88 18.26 -8.18
CA ALA A 162 5.45 18.99 -7.04
C ALA A 162 5.42 18.18 -5.73
N GLY A 163 4.60 17.13 -5.66
CA GLY A 163 4.56 16.16 -4.57
C GLY A 163 5.69 15.13 -4.61
N ILE A 164 6.64 15.24 -5.56
CA ILE A 164 7.77 14.31 -5.67
C ILE A 164 9.07 15.07 -5.43
N VAL A 165 9.91 14.52 -4.56
CA VAL A 165 11.28 14.97 -4.38
C VAL A 165 12.27 13.84 -4.66
N VAL A 166 13.44 14.20 -5.17
CA VAL A 166 14.54 13.29 -5.44
C VAL A 166 15.78 13.69 -4.63
N LEU A 167 16.54 12.69 -4.23
CA LEU A 167 17.86 12.86 -3.61
C LEU A 167 18.90 12.50 -4.64
N GLU A 168 19.81 13.45 -4.90
CA GLU A 168 20.83 13.32 -5.92
C GLU A 168 22.23 13.32 -5.27
N ILE A 169 23.10 12.41 -5.71
CA ILE A 169 24.51 12.36 -5.32
C ILE A 169 25.34 12.21 -6.59
N ASP A 170 26.31 13.08 -6.79
CA ASP A 170 27.23 13.07 -7.94
C ASP A 170 26.49 13.01 -9.31
N GLY A 171 25.36 13.68 -9.42
CA GLY A 171 24.55 13.74 -10.64
C GLY A 171 23.68 12.50 -10.88
N ALA A 172 23.61 11.56 -9.94
CA ALA A 172 22.75 10.39 -10.01
C ALA A 172 21.62 10.48 -8.97
N ILE A 173 20.38 10.17 -9.38
CA ILE A 173 19.25 10.06 -8.46
C ILE A 173 19.37 8.73 -7.70
N VAL A 174 19.54 8.85 -6.37
CA VAL A 174 19.78 7.71 -5.47
C VAL A 174 18.67 7.50 -4.45
N GLY A 175 17.68 8.38 -4.42
CA GLY A 175 16.51 8.25 -3.56
C GLY A 175 15.39 9.15 -4.05
N PHE A 176 14.16 8.80 -3.67
CA PHE A 176 12.98 9.61 -3.94
C PHE A 176 11.93 9.45 -2.84
N CYS A 177 11.09 10.47 -2.71
CA CYS A 177 9.87 10.43 -1.94
C CYS A 177 8.74 11.01 -2.79
N TRP A 178 7.67 10.24 -2.96
CA TRP A 178 6.47 10.61 -3.70
C TRP A 178 5.30 10.69 -2.75
N THR A 179 4.68 11.85 -2.67
CA THR A 179 3.54 12.13 -1.80
C THR A 179 2.23 12.13 -2.58
N LYS A 180 1.15 11.93 -1.87
CA LYS A 180 -0.23 12.00 -2.39
C LYS A 180 -1.11 12.67 -1.36
N VAL A 181 -1.97 13.59 -1.80
CA VAL A 181 -3.03 14.15 -0.96
C VAL A 181 -4.36 13.55 -1.39
N HIS A 182 -5.08 12.97 -0.43
CA HIS A 182 -6.38 12.37 -0.65
C HIS A 182 -7.50 13.41 -0.54
N ASP A 183 -8.65 13.14 -1.16
CA ASP A 183 -9.82 14.05 -1.15
C ASP A 183 -10.33 14.39 0.25
N ASN A 184 -10.11 13.50 1.22
CA ASN A 184 -10.46 13.72 2.63
C ASN A 184 -9.44 14.58 3.39
N GLY A 185 -8.38 15.05 2.74
CA GLY A 185 -7.30 15.83 3.35
C GLY A 185 -6.23 15.03 4.07
N ASP A 186 -6.24 13.70 4.00
CA ASP A 186 -5.12 12.88 4.48
C ASP A 186 -3.95 12.96 3.49
N GLY A 187 -2.75 13.20 3.99
CA GLY A 187 -1.51 13.11 3.23
C GLY A 187 -0.92 11.69 3.32
N GLU A 188 -0.36 11.22 2.22
CA GLU A 188 0.28 9.90 2.16
C GLU A 188 1.69 10.02 1.58
N ILE A 189 2.66 9.38 2.21
CA ILE A 189 3.92 9.01 1.56
C ILE A 189 3.58 7.80 0.68
N PHE A 190 3.24 8.08 -0.58
CA PHE A 190 2.76 7.08 -1.54
C PHE A 190 3.85 6.09 -1.91
N ARG A 191 5.09 6.60 -2.12
CA ARG A 191 6.30 5.78 -2.33
C ARG A 191 7.51 6.48 -1.78
N ILE A 192 8.42 5.72 -1.18
CA ILE A 192 9.73 6.21 -0.73
C ILE A 192 10.76 5.12 -0.96
N GLY A 193 11.83 5.44 -1.67
CA GLY A 193 12.86 4.48 -2.03
C GLY A 193 14.25 5.09 -1.97
N VAL A 194 15.23 4.24 -1.63
CA VAL A 194 16.67 4.54 -1.65
C VAL A 194 17.38 3.41 -2.37
N ALA A 195 18.36 3.74 -3.20
CA ALA A 195 19.20 2.77 -3.91
C ALA A 195 19.74 1.71 -2.93
N PRO A 196 19.69 0.41 -3.28
CA PRO A 196 20.01 -0.68 -2.35
C PRO A 196 21.38 -0.57 -1.67
N ASP A 197 22.41 -0.14 -2.40
CA ASP A 197 23.79 0.04 -1.92
C ASP A 197 23.98 1.27 -1.02
N LEU A 198 22.98 2.15 -0.97
CA LEU A 198 22.96 3.36 -0.17
C LEU A 198 21.97 3.31 1.01
N GLN A 199 21.25 2.21 1.18
CA GLN A 199 20.38 2.00 2.33
C GLN A 199 21.19 1.95 3.64
N GLY A 200 20.54 2.28 4.77
CA GLY A 200 21.21 2.31 6.09
C GLY A 200 22.09 3.53 6.37
N LYS A 201 22.23 4.46 5.41
CA LYS A 201 23.07 5.67 5.54
C LYS A 201 22.28 6.94 5.94
N GLY A 202 21.02 6.81 6.36
CA GLY A 202 20.18 7.92 6.81
C GLY A 202 19.35 8.60 5.72
N PHE A 203 19.53 8.26 4.44
CA PHE A 203 18.85 8.91 3.31
C PHE A 203 17.33 8.74 3.35
N GLY A 204 16.83 7.59 3.83
CA GLY A 204 15.41 7.39 4.03
C GLY A 204 14.78 8.39 5.00
N ARG A 205 15.51 8.80 6.04
CA ARG A 205 15.04 9.82 7.00
C ARG A 205 14.96 11.19 6.34
N THR A 206 15.99 11.58 5.56
CA THR A 206 16.01 12.83 4.79
C THR A 206 14.81 12.91 3.84
N LEU A 207 14.56 11.85 3.09
CA LEU A 207 13.44 11.77 2.14
C LEU A 207 12.08 11.82 2.84
N LEU A 208 11.94 11.11 3.97
CA LEU A 208 10.71 11.12 4.77
C LEU A 208 10.44 12.53 5.34
N ALA A 209 11.46 13.22 5.86
CA ALA A 209 11.35 14.59 6.34
C ALA A 209 10.90 15.54 5.22
N ALA A 210 11.51 15.42 4.04
CA ALA A 210 11.12 16.21 2.87
C ALA A 210 9.67 15.92 2.44
N GLY A 211 9.24 14.66 2.40
CA GLY A 211 7.88 14.27 2.08
C GLY A 211 6.86 14.84 3.08
N PHE A 212 7.14 14.77 4.37
CA PHE A 212 6.26 15.40 5.38
C PHE A 212 6.26 16.92 5.29
N THR A 213 7.37 17.55 4.92
CA THR A 213 7.42 18.99 4.66
C THR A 213 6.50 19.38 3.49
N LEU A 214 6.55 18.61 2.40
CA LEU A 214 5.64 18.80 1.25
C LEU A 214 4.17 18.65 1.66
N LEU A 215 3.84 17.59 2.38
CA LEU A 215 2.48 17.35 2.84
C LEU A 215 1.98 18.45 3.78
N ALA A 216 2.83 18.92 4.70
CA ALA A 216 2.49 19.98 5.64
C ALA A 216 2.34 21.37 4.99
N ALA A 217 2.87 21.57 3.77
CA ALA A 217 2.70 22.80 3.01
C ALA A 217 1.27 22.97 2.44
N ASP A 218 0.48 21.92 2.33
CA ASP A 218 -0.93 21.97 1.97
C ASP A 218 -1.77 22.20 3.22
N ASP A 219 -2.41 23.35 3.34
CA ASP A 219 -3.23 23.75 4.50
C ASP A 219 -4.41 22.79 4.78
N ARG A 220 -4.78 21.94 3.86
CA ARG A 220 -5.84 20.92 4.03
C ARG A 220 -5.30 19.69 4.79
N VAL A 221 -4.00 19.44 4.73
CA VAL A 221 -3.38 18.25 5.30
C VAL A 221 -3.05 18.48 6.77
N ARG A 222 -3.54 17.60 7.63
CA ARG A 222 -3.26 17.63 9.08
C ARG A 222 -2.58 16.37 9.55
N ARG A 223 -2.51 15.35 8.68
CA ARG A 223 -2.01 14.02 9.03
C ARG A 223 -1.21 13.43 7.88
N GLY A 224 -0.04 12.89 8.19
CA GLY A 224 0.78 12.10 7.27
C GLY A 224 0.55 10.62 7.51
N SER A 225 0.55 9.83 6.45
CA SER A 225 0.34 8.39 6.51
C SER A 225 1.22 7.63 5.53
N LEU A 226 1.38 6.34 5.74
CA LEU A 226 1.98 5.40 4.78
C LEU A 226 1.57 3.96 5.07
N TRP A 227 1.78 3.10 4.07
CA TRP A 227 1.73 1.67 4.23
C TRP A 227 3.13 1.06 4.24
N VAL A 228 3.33 0.09 5.13
CA VAL A 228 4.61 -0.62 5.25
C VAL A 228 4.39 -2.09 5.56
N ASP A 229 5.19 -2.96 4.96
CA ASP A 229 5.24 -4.37 5.34
C ASP A 229 5.91 -4.50 6.72
N GLU A 230 5.24 -5.13 7.68
CA GLU A 230 5.76 -5.28 9.04
C GLU A 230 7.04 -6.14 9.09
N SER A 231 7.29 -6.95 8.06
CA SER A 231 8.56 -7.68 7.93
C SER A 231 9.75 -6.78 7.59
N ASN A 232 9.50 -5.55 7.08
CA ASN A 232 10.54 -4.56 6.83
C ASN A 232 10.92 -3.84 8.14
N ALA A 233 11.69 -4.51 9.00
CA ALA A 233 12.08 -3.99 10.31
C ALA A 233 12.82 -2.64 10.22
N THR A 234 13.59 -2.40 9.15
CA THR A 234 14.33 -1.15 8.94
C THR A 234 13.37 0.02 8.71
N ALA A 235 12.39 -0.15 7.84
CA ALA A 235 11.39 0.87 7.56
C ALA A 235 10.49 1.10 8.78
N MET A 236 10.03 0.03 9.45
CA MET A 236 9.26 0.11 10.69
C MET A 236 9.98 0.92 11.77
N ALA A 237 11.28 0.68 11.98
CA ALA A 237 12.09 1.43 12.93
C ALA A 237 12.23 2.90 12.53
N LEU A 238 12.46 3.20 11.25
CA LEU A 238 12.52 4.57 10.73
C LEU A 238 11.21 5.30 11.06
N TYR A 239 10.08 4.78 10.67
CA TYR A 239 8.77 5.43 10.83
C TYR A 239 8.40 5.60 12.31
N THR A 240 8.62 4.60 13.13
CA THR A 240 8.37 4.69 14.58
C THR A 240 9.24 5.76 15.24
N THR A 241 10.52 5.87 14.87
CA THR A 241 11.43 6.90 15.43
C THR A 241 11.12 8.30 14.95
N THR A 242 10.30 8.46 13.91
CA THR A 242 9.78 9.76 13.43
C THR A 242 8.42 10.11 14.01
N GLY A 243 7.95 9.37 15.01
CA GLY A 243 6.69 9.63 15.70
C GLY A 243 5.46 8.97 15.09
N MET A 244 5.62 8.21 14.00
CA MET A 244 4.50 7.46 13.43
C MET A 244 4.10 6.28 14.33
N HIS A 245 2.82 6.01 14.35
CA HIS A 245 2.26 4.82 15.03
C HIS A 245 1.31 4.04 14.11
N VAL A 246 1.17 2.76 14.40
CA VAL A 246 0.27 1.89 13.63
C VAL A 246 -1.18 2.18 14.02
N GLU A 247 -1.99 2.62 13.06
CA GLU A 247 -3.42 2.84 13.24
C GLU A 247 -4.24 1.60 12.89
N ARG A 248 -3.88 0.91 11.81
CA ARG A 248 -4.57 -0.31 11.36
C ARG A 248 -3.64 -1.23 10.59
N ARG A 249 -4.07 -2.49 10.43
CA ARG A 249 -3.35 -3.53 9.68
C ARG A 249 -4.22 -4.12 8.60
N ASN A 250 -3.58 -4.45 7.48
CA ASN A 250 -4.11 -5.36 6.48
C ASN A 250 -3.28 -6.62 6.48
N ARG A 251 -3.94 -7.76 6.67
CA ARG A 251 -3.28 -9.06 6.77
C ARG A 251 -3.65 -9.92 5.60
N GLU A 252 -2.67 -10.52 4.97
CA GLU A 252 -2.84 -11.47 3.88
C GLU A 252 -2.83 -12.89 4.41
N PHE A 253 -3.82 -13.67 4.01
CA PHE A 253 -4.00 -15.04 4.41
C PHE A 253 -3.99 -15.96 3.19
N GLU A 254 -3.31 -17.10 3.30
CA GLU A 254 -3.32 -18.17 2.32
C GLU A 254 -3.84 -19.47 2.94
N PRO A 255 -4.40 -20.41 2.14
CA PRO A 255 -4.76 -21.73 2.65
C PRO A 255 -3.56 -22.39 3.35
N ALA A 256 -3.78 -22.95 4.53
CA ALA A 256 -2.76 -23.79 5.17
C ALA A 256 -2.60 -25.06 4.30
N VAL A 257 -1.35 -25.39 3.97
CA VAL A 257 -1.00 -26.57 3.15
C VAL A 257 -1.17 -27.84 3.97
#